data_eac7dd1a0f532d5d4a4eb2ed1df9aa08
#
_entry.id   eac7dd1a0f532d5d4a4eb2ed1df9aa08
#
_cell.length_a   1.000
_cell.length_b   1.000
_cell.length_c   1.000
_cell.angle_alpha   90.00
_cell.angle_beta   90.00
_cell.angle_gamma   90.00
#
_symmetry.space_group_name_H-M   'P 1'
#
loop_
_entity.id
_entity.type
_entity.pdbx_description
1 polymer ?
#
loop_
_entity_poly.entity_id
_entity_poly.type
_entity_poly.pdbx_seq_one_letter_code
_entity_poly.pdbx_strand_id
1 'polypeptide(L)'
;MKDKNTKITDLAVLPVFAIFAVCVLTVLLYGARVYSLLTQQGEESFRMRTLTQYVTTRVRQAETVSVTDFAGCEALALTEQSDGTTYVTYVYCYEGFLRELYCVEGASLLPADGEKLLPAERLQLSVEGDLLTAVVDGFTVNLQLRGKREAEP
;
A
#
# COMPACT_ATOMS: atom_id res chain seq x y z
N MET A 1 20.45 64.28 28.65
CA MET A 1 19.86 63.95 27.33
C MET A 1 20.28 62.63 26.77
N LYS A 2 21.15 61.88 27.41
CA LYS A 2 21.69 60.56 26.89
C LYS A 2 20.77 59.37 27.19
N ASP A 3 19.96 59.40 28.22
CA ASP A 3 19.13 58.29 28.70
C ASP A 3 17.86 57.99 27.90
N LYS A 4 17.31 59.02 27.20
CA LYS A 4 16.09 58.81 26.42
C LYS A 4 16.32 58.07 25.09
N ASN A 5 17.47 58.25 24.46
CA ASN A 5 17.80 57.59 23.19
C ASN A 5 18.06 56.10 23.38
N THR A 6 18.65 55.67 24.49
CA THR A 6 18.92 54.27 24.79
C THR A 6 17.62 53.48 24.95
N LYS A 7 16.65 54.05 25.69
CA LYS A 7 15.33 53.40 25.88
C LYS A 7 14.49 53.28 24.61
N ILE A 8 14.63 54.20 23.66
CA ILE A 8 13.95 54.16 22.38
C ILE A 8 14.59 53.10 21.47
N THR A 9 15.93 52.95 21.52
CA THR A 9 16.67 51.95 20.76
C THR A 9 16.35 50.54 21.29
N ASP A 10 16.34 50.35 22.61
CA ASP A 10 15.98 49.08 23.24
C ASP A 10 14.52 48.69 22.96
N LEU A 11 13.61 49.64 22.90
CA LEU A 11 12.20 49.42 22.57
C LEU A 11 12.00 49.03 21.09
N ALA A 12 12.87 49.53 20.18
CA ALA A 12 12.80 49.19 18.75
C ALA A 12 13.41 47.81 18.42
N VAL A 13 14.33 47.30 19.23
CA VAL A 13 14.93 45.97 19.04
C VAL A 13 13.92 44.87 19.30
N LEU A 14 13.03 45.04 20.26
CA LEU A 14 12.01 44.06 20.63
C LEU A 14 11.10 43.64 19.44
N PRO A 15 10.47 44.57 18.68
CA PRO A 15 9.65 44.18 17.54
C PRO A 15 10.45 43.56 16.40
N VAL A 16 11.69 43.99 16.18
CA VAL A 16 12.56 43.37 15.15
C VAL A 16 12.85 41.92 15.52
N PHE A 17 13.17 41.66 16.79
CA PHE A 17 13.38 40.30 17.28
C PHE A 17 12.10 39.45 17.19
N ALA A 18 10.93 40.01 17.50
CA ALA A 18 9.65 39.34 17.37
C ALA A 18 9.34 38.94 15.90
N ILE A 19 9.57 39.87 14.96
CA ILE A 19 9.39 39.57 13.52
C ILE A 19 10.35 38.47 13.07
N PHE A 20 11.60 38.53 13.50
CA PHE A 20 12.58 37.46 13.18
C PHE A 20 12.13 36.12 13.73
N ALA A 21 11.68 36.03 14.98
CA ALA A 21 11.17 34.82 15.58
C ALA A 21 9.97 34.26 14.82
N VAL A 22 9.02 35.10 14.40
CA VAL A 22 7.87 34.72 13.59
C VAL A 22 8.31 34.19 12.22
N CYS A 23 9.28 34.84 11.57
CA CYS A 23 9.82 34.35 10.30
C CYS A 23 10.45 32.95 10.43
N VAL A 24 11.27 32.73 11.46
CA VAL A 24 11.89 31.44 11.71
C VAL A 24 10.84 30.35 11.97
N LEU A 25 9.85 30.62 12.83
CA LEU A 25 8.76 29.72 13.10
C LEU A 25 7.96 29.38 11.84
N THR A 26 7.70 30.37 11.01
CA THR A 26 6.98 30.18 9.74
C THR A 26 7.75 29.23 8.81
N VAL A 27 9.06 29.44 8.64
CA VAL A 27 9.92 28.57 7.82
C VAL A 27 9.94 27.14 8.35
N LEU A 28 10.05 26.98 9.68
CA LEU A 28 10.03 25.65 10.29
C LEU A 28 8.70 24.93 10.08
N LEU A 29 7.57 25.63 10.24
CA LEU A 29 6.23 25.07 10.01
C LEU A 29 6.02 24.67 8.55
N TYR A 30 6.44 25.50 7.61
CA TYR A 30 6.38 25.14 6.17
C TYR A 30 7.29 23.97 5.85
N GLY A 31 8.52 23.95 6.38
CA GLY A 31 9.45 22.85 6.21
C GLY A 31 8.88 21.52 6.72
N ALA A 32 8.27 21.53 7.91
CA ALA A 32 7.63 20.35 8.47
C ALA A 32 6.44 19.83 7.61
N ARG A 33 5.62 20.75 7.08
CA ARG A 33 4.52 20.38 6.18
C ARG A 33 5.01 19.77 4.87
N VAL A 34 6.01 20.38 4.24
CA VAL A 34 6.59 19.86 2.99
C VAL A 34 7.21 18.49 3.24
N TYR A 35 7.92 18.32 4.34
CA TYR A 35 8.51 17.03 4.71
C TYR A 35 7.44 15.94 4.88
N SER A 36 6.34 16.24 5.60
CA SER A 36 5.26 15.25 5.79
C SER A 36 4.58 14.85 4.48
N LEU A 37 4.36 15.80 3.57
CA LEU A 37 3.78 15.51 2.24
C LEU A 37 4.70 14.62 1.41
N LEU A 38 6.01 14.89 1.40
CA LEU A 38 6.99 14.09 0.66
C LEU A 38 7.10 12.67 1.23
N THR A 39 7.06 12.53 2.55
CA THR A 39 7.09 11.21 3.20
C THR A 39 5.85 10.40 2.85
N GLN A 40 4.65 10.99 2.91
CA GLN A 40 3.41 10.30 2.54
C GLN A 40 3.41 9.85 1.07
N GLN A 41 3.82 10.71 0.13
CA GLN A 41 3.94 10.34 -1.28
C GLN A 41 4.98 9.23 -1.51
N GLY A 42 6.06 9.26 -0.75
CA GLY A 42 7.09 8.21 -0.78
C GLY A 42 6.56 6.86 -0.33
N GLU A 43 5.81 6.81 0.77
CA GLU A 43 5.21 5.59 1.30
C GLU A 43 4.16 5.00 0.35
N GLU A 44 3.29 5.83 -0.22
CA GLU A 44 2.31 5.39 -1.23
C GLU A 44 2.98 4.80 -2.47
N SER A 45 3.98 5.48 -3.00
CA SER A 45 4.74 5.01 -4.17
C SER A 45 5.48 3.70 -3.88
N PHE A 46 6.03 3.56 -2.68
CA PHE A 46 6.70 2.33 -2.24
C PHE A 46 5.71 1.16 -2.11
N ARG A 47 4.54 1.38 -1.48
CA ARG A 47 3.47 0.38 -1.36
C ARG A 47 3.02 -0.12 -2.74
N MET A 48 2.77 0.81 -3.67
CA MET A 48 2.38 0.50 -5.05
C MET A 48 3.39 -0.38 -5.77
N ARG A 49 4.66 0.01 -5.70
CA ARG A 49 5.74 -0.73 -6.35
C ARG A 49 5.87 -2.14 -5.77
N THR A 50 5.79 -2.25 -4.45
CA THR A 50 5.86 -3.52 -3.73
C THR A 50 4.69 -4.42 -4.11
N LEU A 51 3.46 -3.89 -4.11
CA LEU A 51 2.27 -4.62 -4.50
C LEU A 51 2.35 -5.13 -5.95
N THR A 52 2.67 -4.23 -6.89
CA THR A 52 2.77 -4.59 -8.30
C THR A 52 3.81 -5.68 -8.53
N GLN A 53 4.97 -5.55 -7.91
CA GLN A 53 6.04 -6.53 -8.02
C GLN A 53 5.65 -7.87 -7.40
N TYR A 54 5.01 -7.84 -6.24
CA TYR A 54 4.53 -9.03 -5.53
C TYR A 54 3.50 -9.78 -6.38
N VAL A 55 2.39 -9.13 -6.77
CA VAL A 55 1.33 -9.78 -7.55
C VAL A 55 1.87 -10.30 -8.90
N THR A 56 2.69 -9.49 -9.58
CA THR A 56 3.31 -9.90 -10.86
C THR A 56 4.17 -11.15 -10.70
N THR A 57 4.97 -11.22 -9.64
CA THR A 57 5.85 -12.35 -9.39
C THR A 57 5.05 -13.60 -9.08
N ARG A 58 4.05 -13.51 -8.21
CA ARG A 58 3.19 -14.64 -7.83
C ARG A 58 2.38 -15.17 -9.01
N VAL A 59 1.73 -14.29 -9.77
CA VAL A 59 0.98 -14.67 -10.99
C VAL A 59 1.89 -15.35 -12.03
N ARG A 60 3.14 -14.90 -12.16
CA ARG A 60 4.09 -15.54 -13.10
C ARG A 60 4.52 -16.93 -12.65
N GLN A 61 4.62 -17.18 -11.36
CA GLN A 61 5.02 -18.48 -10.78
C GLN A 61 3.87 -19.50 -10.79
N ALA A 62 2.64 -19.04 -10.65
CA ALA A 62 1.46 -19.92 -10.64
C ALA A 62 1.27 -20.65 -11.97
N GLU A 63 0.77 -21.88 -11.91
CA GLU A 63 0.33 -22.64 -13.09
C GLU A 63 -1.05 -22.16 -13.53
N THR A 64 -1.95 -21.97 -12.58
CA THR A 64 -3.32 -21.51 -12.84
C THR A 64 -3.65 -20.32 -11.95
N VAL A 65 -4.46 -19.40 -12.48
CA VAL A 65 -4.90 -18.18 -11.79
C VAL A 65 -6.42 -18.08 -11.91
N SER A 66 -7.09 -17.94 -10.78
CA SER A 66 -8.55 -17.75 -10.74
C SER A 66 -8.93 -16.71 -9.69
N VAL A 67 -10.12 -16.13 -9.84
CA VAL A 67 -10.75 -15.26 -8.83
C VAL A 67 -11.83 -16.08 -8.16
N THR A 68 -11.78 -16.17 -6.85
CA THR A 68 -12.71 -16.97 -6.05
C THR A 68 -13.13 -16.25 -4.78
N ASP A 69 -14.14 -16.80 -4.11
CA ASP A 69 -14.48 -16.41 -2.74
C ASP A 69 -13.75 -17.31 -1.75
N PHE A 70 -12.97 -16.73 -0.86
CA PHE A 70 -12.32 -17.41 0.25
C PHE A 70 -12.94 -16.96 1.57
N ALA A 71 -13.83 -17.78 2.09
CA ALA A 71 -14.54 -17.53 3.37
C ALA A 71 -15.20 -16.12 3.46
N GLY A 72 -15.84 -15.67 2.38
CA GLY A 72 -16.51 -14.37 2.28
C GLY A 72 -15.60 -13.20 1.89
N CYS A 73 -14.35 -13.47 1.54
CA CYS A 73 -13.41 -12.50 1.01
C CYS A 73 -13.14 -12.78 -0.48
N GLU A 74 -13.22 -11.75 -1.32
CA GLU A 74 -12.75 -11.87 -2.71
C GLU A 74 -11.26 -12.15 -2.72
N ALA A 75 -10.84 -13.23 -3.35
CA ALA A 75 -9.48 -13.72 -3.33
C ALA A 75 -8.95 -14.07 -4.71
N LEU A 76 -7.69 -13.77 -4.95
CA LEU A 76 -6.92 -14.30 -6.05
C LEU A 76 -6.35 -15.64 -5.64
N ALA A 77 -6.78 -16.72 -6.31
CA ALA A 77 -6.25 -18.05 -6.11
C ALA A 77 -5.19 -18.36 -7.17
N LEU A 78 -4.01 -18.72 -6.69
CA LEU A 78 -2.83 -19.06 -7.49
C LEU A 78 -2.50 -20.52 -7.21
N THR A 79 -2.69 -21.38 -8.20
CA THR A 79 -2.53 -22.83 -8.05
C THR A 79 -1.19 -23.28 -8.62
N GLU A 80 -0.53 -24.19 -7.92
CA GLU A 80 0.70 -24.85 -8.38
C GLU A 80 0.66 -26.32 -8.01
N GLN A 81 1.26 -27.16 -8.85
CA GLN A 81 1.41 -28.59 -8.56
C GLN A 81 2.86 -28.88 -8.16
N SER A 82 3.01 -29.63 -7.06
CA SER A 82 4.32 -30.13 -6.61
C SER A 82 4.16 -31.54 -6.07
N ASP A 83 4.95 -32.47 -6.57
CA ASP A 83 4.98 -33.87 -6.16
C ASP A 83 3.59 -34.60 -6.16
N GLY A 84 2.72 -34.20 -7.11
CA GLY A 84 1.37 -34.75 -7.21
C GLY A 84 0.36 -34.20 -6.22
N THR A 85 0.75 -33.17 -5.47
CA THR A 85 -0.11 -32.42 -4.55
C THR A 85 -0.38 -31.04 -5.13
N THR A 86 -1.64 -30.62 -5.13
CA THR A 86 -2.04 -29.27 -5.54
C THR A 86 -1.96 -28.32 -4.34
N TYR A 87 -1.24 -27.26 -4.51
CA TYR A 87 -1.15 -26.16 -3.55
C TYR A 87 -1.82 -24.91 -4.10
N VAL A 88 -2.46 -24.16 -3.22
CA VAL A 88 -3.12 -22.91 -3.57
C VAL A 88 -2.61 -21.78 -2.67
N THR A 89 -2.23 -20.68 -3.31
CA THR A 89 -1.96 -19.42 -2.61
C THR A 89 -3.15 -18.50 -2.79
N TYR A 90 -3.84 -18.17 -1.71
CA TYR A 90 -4.89 -17.17 -1.70
C TYR A 90 -4.31 -15.81 -1.34
N VAL A 91 -4.63 -14.78 -2.15
CA VAL A 91 -4.31 -13.37 -1.86
C VAL A 91 -5.62 -12.63 -1.72
N TYR A 92 -5.90 -12.07 -0.55
CA TYR A 92 -7.18 -11.44 -0.19
C TYR A 92 -6.99 -10.31 0.83
N CYS A 93 -8.00 -9.45 0.97
CA CYS A 93 -8.04 -8.44 2.04
C CYS A 93 -8.86 -8.94 3.22
N TYR A 94 -8.26 -8.87 4.42
CA TYR A 94 -8.93 -9.21 5.68
C TYR A 94 -8.38 -8.35 6.83
N GLU A 95 -9.29 -7.77 7.64
CA GLU A 95 -8.96 -6.90 8.79
C GLU A 95 -7.95 -5.79 8.48
N GLY A 96 -8.13 -5.06 7.37
CA GLY A 96 -7.29 -3.92 7.00
C GLY A 96 -5.90 -4.29 6.48
N PHE A 97 -5.69 -5.55 6.08
CA PHE A 97 -4.44 -6.04 5.49
C PHE A 97 -4.70 -6.89 4.25
N LEU A 98 -3.86 -6.69 3.24
CA LEU A 98 -3.66 -7.70 2.21
C LEU A 98 -2.91 -8.86 2.84
N ARG A 99 -3.47 -10.07 2.69
CA ARG A 99 -2.93 -11.29 3.27
C ARG A 99 -2.64 -12.32 2.20
N GLU A 100 -1.68 -13.19 2.48
CA GLU A 100 -1.34 -14.37 1.71
C GLU A 100 -1.55 -15.61 2.55
N LEU A 101 -2.21 -16.61 2.01
CA LEU A 101 -2.39 -17.92 2.63
C LEU A 101 -2.00 -19.01 1.66
N TYR A 102 -0.91 -19.72 1.97
CA TYR A 102 -0.44 -20.87 1.21
C TYR A 102 -0.88 -22.15 1.88
N CYS A 103 -1.57 -23.00 1.15
CA CYS A 103 -2.11 -24.25 1.68
C CYS A 103 -2.28 -25.31 0.62
N VAL A 104 -2.54 -26.54 1.06
CA VAL A 104 -3.00 -27.63 0.17
C VAL A 104 -4.44 -27.33 -0.25
N GLU A 105 -4.78 -27.59 -1.49
CA GLU A 105 -6.13 -27.44 -2.01
C GLU A 105 -7.15 -28.22 -1.17
N GLY A 106 -8.27 -27.57 -0.83
CA GLY A 106 -9.32 -28.14 0.02
C GLY A 106 -9.04 -28.09 1.52
N ALA A 107 -7.95 -27.48 1.97
CA ALA A 107 -7.70 -27.27 3.39
C ALA A 107 -8.74 -26.30 3.99
N SER A 108 -9.28 -26.67 5.16
CA SER A 108 -10.24 -25.81 5.89
C SER A 108 -9.48 -24.83 6.79
N LEU A 109 -9.31 -23.61 6.31
CA LEU A 109 -8.56 -22.54 6.97
C LEU A 109 -9.44 -21.29 7.11
N LEU A 110 -9.05 -20.42 8.03
CA LEU A 110 -9.75 -19.16 8.28
C LEU A 110 -9.00 -17.99 7.63
N PRO A 111 -9.70 -16.89 7.26
CA PRO A 111 -9.05 -15.70 6.71
C PRO A 111 -8.04 -15.06 7.67
N ALA A 112 -8.14 -15.32 8.95
CA ALA A 112 -7.20 -14.85 9.96
C ALA A 112 -5.83 -15.56 9.91
N ASP A 113 -5.77 -16.77 9.33
CA ASP A 113 -4.55 -17.61 9.30
C ASP A 113 -3.52 -17.11 8.27
N GLY A 114 -3.92 -16.27 7.33
CA GLY A 114 -3.04 -15.72 6.30
C GLY A 114 -2.00 -14.75 6.87
N GLU A 115 -0.80 -14.78 6.29
CA GLU A 115 0.28 -13.84 6.60
C GLU A 115 -0.05 -12.43 6.12
N LYS A 116 0.18 -11.42 6.95
CA LYS A 116 -0.03 -10.02 6.61
C LYS A 116 1.11 -9.52 5.72
N LEU A 117 0.79 -9.07 4.51
CA LEU A 117 1.76 -8.55 3.55
C LEU A 117 1.91 -7.03 3.67
N LEU A 118 0.81 -6.31 3.55
CA LEU A 118 0.79 -4.85 3.61
C LEU A 118 -0.60 -4.36 4.07
N PRO A 119 -0.68 -3.15 4.66
CA PRO A 119 -1.96 -2.55 4.98
C PRO A 119 -2.77 -2.30 3.70
N ALA A 120 -4.00 -2.81 3.64
CA ALA A 120 -4.95 -2.60 2.56
C ALA A 120 -6.36 -2.90 3.04
N GLU A 121 -7.31 -2.03 2.69
CA GLU A 121 -8.70 -2.18 3.12
C GLU A 121 -9.56 -2.89 2.08
N ARG A 122 -9.24 -2.71 0.79
CA ARG A 122 -10.07 -3.24 -0.30
C ARG A 122 -9.23 -3.86 -1.39
N LEU A 123 -9.61 -5.06 -1.79
CA LEU A 123 -9.15 -5.75 -2.98
C LEU A 123 -10.36 -5.94 -3.89
N GLN A 124 -10.22 -5.60 -5.17
CA GLN A 124 -11.20 -5.91 -6.22
C GLN A 124 -10.45 -6.59 -7.35
N LEU A 125 -10.98 -7.69 -7.83
CA LEU A 125 -10.37 -8.50 -8.86
C LEU A 125 -11.33 -8.65 -10.04
N SER A 126 -10.82 -8.53 -11.24
CA SER A 126 -11.57 -8.88 -12.43
C SER A 126 -10.68 -9.57 -13.46
N VAL A 127 -11.24 -10.54 -14.16
CA VAL A 127 -10.54 -11.26 -15.23
C VAL A 127 -11.36 -11.14 -16.49
N GLU A 128 -10.80 -10.47 -17.49
CA GLU A 128 -11.39 -10.31 -18.81
C GLU A 128 -10.47 -10.96 -19.85
N GLY A 129 -10.89 -12.12 -20.38
CA GLY A 129 -10.00 -12.92 -21.23
C GLY A 129 -8.72 -13.30 -20.50
N ASP A 130 -7.57 -12.95 -21.05
CA ASP A 130 -6.26 -13.18 -20.43
C ASP A 130 -5.76 -12.01 -19.57
N LEU A 131 -6.60 -11.02 -19.30
CA LEU A 131 -6.22 -9.84 -18.51
C LEU A 131 -6.80 -9.95 -17.10
N LEU A 132 -5.91 -10.05 -16.11
CA LEU A 132 -6.24 -9.89 -14.69
C LEU A 132 -6.07 -8.41 -14.33
N THR A 133 -7.12 -7.81 -13.81
CA THR A 133 -7.09 -6.49 -13.20
C THR A 133 -7.28 -6.64 -11.70
N ALA A 134 -6.30 -6.23 -10.93
CA ALA A 134 -6.36 -6.17 -9.47
C ALA A 134 -6.33 -4.70 -9.03
N VAL A 135 -7.33 -4.30 -8.25
CA VAL A 135 -7.43 -2.95 -7.68
C VAL A 135 -7.33 -3.06 -6.16
N VAL A 136 -6.28 -2.48 -5.58
CA VAL A 136 -6.05 -2.44 -4.13
C VAL A 136 -6.08 -0.99 -3.68
N ASP A 137 -7.03 -0.62 -2.83
CA ASP A 137 -7.23 0.74 -2.31
C ASP A 137 -7.25 1.82 -3.41
N GLY A 138 -7.84 1.49 -4.60
CA GLY A 138 -7.88 2.38 -5.76
C GLY A 138 -6.67 2.32 -6.69
N PHE A 139 -5.65 1.58 -6.36
CA PHE A 139 -4.48 1.35 -7.23
C PHE A 139 -4.72 0.14 -8.13
N THR A 140 -4.58 0.35 -9.43
CA THR A 140 -4.84 -0.68 -10.45
C THR A 140 -3.55 -1.33 -10.93
N VAL A 141 -3.52 -2.66 -10.90
CA VAL A 141 -2.47 -3.51 -11.47
C VAL A 141 -3.08 -4.37 -12.55
N ASN A 142 -2.59 -4.26 -13.77
CA ASN A 142 -3.02 -5.06 -14.90
C ASN A 142 -1.96 -6.09 -15.27
N LEU A 143 -2.35 -7.36 -15.34
CA LEU A 143 -1.44 -8.47 -15.61
C LEU A 143 -2.02 -9.37 -16.70
N GLN A 144 -1.19 -9.77 -17.65
CA GLN A 144 -1.58 -10.74 -18.67
C GLN A 144 -1.29 -12.16 -18.19
N LEU A 145 -2.32 -13.01 -18.15
CA LEU A 145 -2.28 -14.37 -17.61
C LEU A 145 -1.60 -15.38 -18.54
N ARG A 146 -1.49 -15.08 -19.84
CA ARG A 146 -0.81 -15.94 -20.85
C ARG A 146 -1.30 -17.39 -20.84
N GLY A 147 -2.61 -17.61 -20.81
CA GLY A 147 -3.21 -18.95 -20.82
C GLY A 147 -3.16 -19.68 -19.46
N LYS A 148 -2.82 -19.00 -18.38
CA LYS A 148 -2.84 -19.54 -17.00
C LYS A 148 -4.21 -19.48 -16.33
N ARG A 149 -5.25 -19.28 -17.09
CA ARG A 149 -6.62 -19.22 -16.58
C ARG A 149 -7.13 -20.64 -16.31
N GLU A 150 -7.76 -20.84 -15.15
CA GLU A 150 -8.56 -22.02 -14.90
C GLU A 150 -9.72 -22.06 -15.89
N ALA A 151 -9.91 -23.17 -16.56
CA ALA A 151 -11.05 -23.35 -17.47
C ALA A 151 -12.33 -23.26 -16.63
N GLU A 152 -13.18 -22.30 -16.92
CA GLU A 152 -14.51 -22.20 -16.33
C GLU A 152 -15.28 -23.50 -16.59
N PRO A 153 -15.87 -24.16 -15.59
CA PRO A 153 -16.59 -25.43 -15.76
C PRO A 153 -17.84 -25.32 -16.61
#